data_26577bd0b84b09c4c16c73595f28d21e
#
_entry.id   26577bd0b84b09c4c16c73595f28d21e
#
_cell.length_a   1.000
_cell.length_b   1.000
_cell.length_c   1.000
_cell.angle_alpha   90.00
_cell.angle_beta   90.00
_cell.angle_gamma   90.00
#
_symmetry.space_group_name_H-M   'P 1'
#
loop_
_entity.id
_entity.type
_entity.pdbx_description
1 polymer ?
#
loop_
_entity_poly.entity_id
_entity_poly.type
_entity_poly.pdbx_seq_one_letter_code
_entity_poly.pdbx_strand_id
1 'polypeptide(L)'
;MIALIDKYFPDLTRPQRGQFEALYALYADWNTKINVISRKDFDQLYLRHVLHSLSIAKVCPFAPGARVLDVGCGGGFPSVPLAILFPEAHFTAVDSIGKKIKVVQGVAEGLGLANLDRKSTRLNSSHNRESRMPSSA
;
A
#
# COMPACT_ATOMS: atom_id res chain seq x y z
N MET A 1 15.06 -8.68 8.50
CA MET A 1 13.96 -7.99 7.84
C MET A 1 12.63 -8.40 8.35
N ILE A 2 12.23 -9.65 8.07
CA ILE A 2 10.96 -10.14 8.62
C ILE A 2 11.00 -10.15 10.15
N ALA A 3 12.17 -10.35 10.74
CA ALA A 3 12.30 -10.36 12.20
C ALA A 3 11.84 -9.05 12.84
N LEU A 4 12.02 -7.93 12.13
CA LEU A 4 11.57 -6.65 12.64
C LEU A 4 10.04 -6.60 12.74
N ILE A 5 9.35 -7.19 11.77
CA ILE A 5 7.90 -7.22 11.79
C ILE A 5 7.43 -8.23 12.84
N ASP A 6 8.06 -9.39 12.93
CA ASP A 6 7.71 -10.39 13.92
C ASP A 6 7.77 -9.85 15.35
N LYS A 7 8.71 -8.97 15.60
CA LYS A 7 8.87 -8.39 16.93
C LYS A 7 7.61 -7.68 17.40
N TYR A 8 6.95 -6.97 16.49
CA TYR A 8 5.76 -6.20 16.83
C TYR A 8 4.45 -6.88 16.46
N PHE A 9 4.50 -7.88 15.59
CA PHE A 9 3.34 -8.62 15.13
C PHE A 9 3.66 -10.11 15.12
N PRO A 10 3.71 -10.74 16.31
CA PRO A 10 4.18 -12.13 16.40
C PRO A 10 3.19 -13.18 15.92
N ASP A 11 1.93 -12.80 15.67
CA ASP A 11 0.89 -13.76 15.33
C ASP A 11 0.58 -13.86 13.85
N LEU A 12 1.54 -13.47 13.00
CA LEU A 12 1.34 -13.53 11.55
C LEU A 12 1.15 -14.97 11.09
N THR A 13 0.22 -15.16 10.17
CA THR A 13 0.05 -16.46 9.52
C THR A 13 1.22 -16.69 8.56
N ARG A 14 1.38 -17.95 8.13
CA ARG A 14 2.42 -18.28 7.18
C ARG A 14 2.27 -17.48 5.85
N PRO A 15 1.07 -17.39 5.26
CA PRO A 15 0.91 -16.56 4.06
C PRO A 15 1.28 -15.10 4.28
N GLN A 16 0.91 -14.52 5.42
CA GLN A 16 1.27 -13.14 5.72
C GLN A 16 2.78 -12.95 5.81
N ARG A 17 3.46 -13.87 6.48
CA ARG A 17 4.92 -13.80 6.58
C ARG A 17 5.56 -13.84 5.19
N GLY A 18 5.08 -14.74 4.34
CA GLY A 18 5.60 -14.83 2.97
C GLY A 18 5.38 -13.55 2.19
N GLN A 19 4.22 -12.93 2.36
CA GLN A 19 3.91 -11.68 1.70
C GLN A 19 4.82 -10.54 2.18
N PHE A 20 5.04 -10.43 3.49
CA PHE A 20 5.95 -9.42 4.00
C PHE A 20 7.38 -9.66 3.54
N GLU A 21 7.82 -10.92 3.50
CA GLU A 21 9.16 -11.23 3.02
C GLU A 21 9.36 -10.87 1.56
N ALA A 22 8.34 -10.99 0.75
CA ALA A 22 8.41 -10.73 -0.68
C ALA A 22 8.45 -9.23 -1.02
N LEU A 23 8.11 -8.36 -0.08
CA LEU A 23 8.00 -6.92 -0.36
C LEU A 23 9.29 -6.31 -0.90
N TYR A 24 10.43 -6.66 -0.31
CA TYR A 24 11.68 -6.04 -0.71
C TYR A 24 11.96 -6.26 -2.20
N ALA A 25 11.89 -7.52 -2.63
CA ALA A 25 12.20 -7.87 -4.01
C ALA A 25 11.20 -7.23 -4.99
N LEU A 26 9.93 -7.20 -4.61
CA LEU A 26 8.90 -6.61 -5.47
C LEU A 26 9.11 -5.10 -5.64
N TYR A 27 9.34 -4.40 -4.54
CA TYR A 27 9.57 -2.96 -4.62
C TYR A 27 10.91 -2.64 -5.28
N ALA A 28 11.93 -3.49 -5.08
CA ALA A 28 13.21 -3.30 -5.77
C ALA A 28 13.02 -3.37 -7.27
N ASP A 29 12.27 -4.36 -7.75
CA ASP A 29 12.02 -4.52 -9.17
C ASP A 29 11.24 -3.33 -9.74
N TRP A 30 10.14 -2.95 -9.06
CA TRP A 30 9.34 -1.82 -9.53
C TRP A 30 10.10 -0.50 -9.47
N ASN A 31 10.94 -0.32 -8.45
CA ASN A 31 11.69 0.91 -8.29
C ASN A 31 12.74 1.12 -9.38
N THR A 32 13.14 0.05 -10.09
CA THR A 32 14.01 0.21 -11.26
C THR A 32 13.27 0.85 -12.43
N LYS A 33 11.96 0.72 -12.45
CA LYS A 33 11.13 1.24 -13.55
C LYS A 33 10.48 2.56 -13.18
N ILE A 34 9.97 2.64 -11.97
CA ILE A 34 9.25 3.82 -11.49
C ILE A 34 9.75 4.14 -10.09
N ASN A 35 10.33 5.31 -9.95
CA ASN A 35 10.98 5.69 -8.71
C ASN A 35 9.95 6.13 -7.67
N VAL A 36 9.54 5.20 -6.80
CA VAL A 36 8.55 5.48 -5.75
C VAL A 36 9.15 5.57 -4.35
N ILE A 37 10.35 5.01 -4.16
CA ILE A 37 11.05 5.05 -2.89
C ILE A 37 12.45 5.57 -3.17
N SER A 38 12.91 6.55 -2.39
CA SER A 38 14.23 7.10 -2.59
C SER A 38 15.28 6.01 -2.32
N ARG A 39 16.40 6.11 -3.02
CA ARG A 39 17.47 5.15 -2.87
C ARG A 39 17.94 5.07 -1.42
N LYS A 40 17.95 6.21 -0.75
CA LYS A 40 18.36 6.31 0.64
C LYS A 40 17.42 5.55 1.57
N ASP A 41 16.10 5.65 1.32
CA ASP A 41 15.11 5.01 2.17
C ASP A 41 14.93 3.54 1.86
N PHE A 42 15.34 3.09 0.67
CA PHE A 42 15.11 1.72 0.25
C PHE A 42 15.84 0.72 1.16
N ASP A 43 17.04 1.05 1.60
CA ASP A 43 17.79 0.17 2.48
C ASP A 43 17.05 -0.05 3.80
N GLN A 44 16.17 0.89 4.18
CA GLN A 44 15.40 0.80 5.40
C GLN A 44 13.91 0.59 5.09
N LEU A 45 13.62 -0.15 4.01
CA LEU A 45 12.25 -0.35 3.57
C LEU A 45 11.35 -0.87 4.69
N TYR A 46 11.80 -1.91 5.39
CA TYR A 46 10.95 -2.53 6.42
C TYR A 46 10.77 -1.63 7.62
N LEU A 47 11.75 -0.83 7.98
CA LEU A 47 11.61 0.07 9.12
C LEU A 47 10.82 1.33 8.75
N ARG A 48 11.21 2.00 7.67
CA ARG A 48 10.69 3.33 7.36
C ARG A 48 9.37 3.33 6.62
N HIS A 49 9.09 2.27 5.88
CA HIS A 49 7.85 2.21 5.11
C HIS A 49 6.91 1.13 5.61
N VAL A 50 7.39 -0.09 5.77
CA VAL A 50 6.51 -1.20 6.15
C VAL A 50 6.08 -1.08 7.60
N LEU A 51 7.02 -1.05 8.52
CA LEU A 51 6.70 -1.01 9.94
C LEU A 51 6.01 0.30 10.31
N HIS A 52 6.45 1.40 9.71
CA HIS A 52 5.80 2.69 9.92
C HIS A 52 4.33 2.64 9.50
N SER A 53 4.04 2.02 8.35
CA SER A 53 2.66 1.84 7.90
C SER A 53 1.86 0.99 8.89
N LEU A 54 2.47 -0.09 9.38
CA LEU A 54 1.81 -1.00 10.30
C LEU A 54 1.57 -0.39 11.68
N SER A 55 2.23 0.71 12.01
CA SER A 55 1.99 1.39 13.28
C SER A 55 0.54 1.84 13.41
N ILE A 56 -0.12 2.08 12.29
CA ILE A 56 -1.54 2.44 12.29
C ILE A 56 -2.36 1.34 12.97
N ALA A 57 -2.00 0.08 12.76
CA ALA A 57 -2.73 -1.05 13.32
C ALA A 57 -2.70 -1.08 14.85
N LYS A 58 -1.66 -0.50 15.45
CA LYS A 58 -1.56 -0.46 16.91
C LYS A 58 -2.51 0.57 17.52
N VAL A 59 -2.92 1.54 16.72
CA VAL A 59 -3.82 2.60 17.19
C VAL A 59 -5.24 2.35 16.70
N CYS A 60 -5.37 1.87 15.48
CA CYS A 60 -6.67 1.71 14.83
C CYS A 60 -6.71 0.41 14.03
N PRO A 61 -6.92 -0.74 14.70
CA PRO A 61 -7.05 -2.00 13.99
C PRO A 61 -8.35 -2.03 13.19
N PHE A 62 -8.32 -2.66 12.04
CA PHE A 62 -9.47 -2.74 11.16
C PHE A 62 -10.22 -4.04 11.36
N ALA A 63 -11.53 -3.95 11.58
CA ALA A 63 -12.37 -5.12 11.77
C ALA A 63 -12.59 -5.84 10.43
N PRO A 64 -12.93 -7.14 10.47
CA PRO A 64 -13.34 -7.84 9.25
C PRO A 64 -14.49 -7.10 8.57
N GLY A 65 -14.38 -6.95 7.26
CA GLY A 65 -15.38 -6.23 6.48
C GLY A 65 -15.18 -4.72 6.44
N ALA A 66 -14.22 -4.18 7.18
CA ALA A 66 -13.94 -2.75 7.13
C ALA A 66 -13.54 -2.33 5.72
N ARG A 67 -13.92 -1.13 5.33
CA ARG A 67 -13.58 -0.56 4.02
C ARG A 67 -12.72 0.66 4.26
N VAL A 68 -11.51 0.64 3.74
CA VAL A 68 -10.51 1.67 4.02
C VAL A 68 -10.07 2.31 2.72
N LEU A 69 -10.04 3.62 2.71
CA LEU A 69 -9.61 4.39 1.55
C LEU A 69 -8.27 5.05 1.88
N ASP A 70 -7.27 4.76 1.07
CA ASP A 70 -5.94 5.37 1.20
C ASP A 70 -5.79 6.42 0.10
N VAL A 71 -5.94 7.68 0.46
CA VAL A 71 -5.87 8.79 -0.48
C VAL A 71 -4.45 9.30 -0.56
N GLY A 72 -3.91 9.37 -1.78
CA GLY A 72 -2.52 9.76 -1.97
C GLY A 72 -1.57 8.63 -1.59
N CYS A 73 -1.90 7.41 -2.01
CA CYS A 73 -1.18 6.21 -1.57
C CYS A 73 0.26 6.14 -2.05
N GLY A 74 0.65 6.92 -3.04
CA GLY A 74 1.98 6.81 -3.62
C GLY A 74 2.22 5.40 -4.14
N GLY A 75 3.34 4.81 -3.77
CA GLY A 75 3.69 3.45 -4.18
C GLY A 75 3.00 2.35 -3.39
N GLY A 76 2.05 2.68 -2.51
CA GLY A 76 1.28 1.67 -1.79
C GLY A 76 1.49 1.65 -0.29
N PHE A 77 1.86 2.80 0.28
CA PHE A 77 2.01 2.91 1.73
C PHE A 77 1.03 3.95 2.26
N PRO A 78 0.24 3.62 3.27
CA PRO A 78 0.28 2.39 4.07
C PRO A 78 -0.56 1.23 3.55
N SER A 79 -1.23 1.36 2.40
CA SER A 79 -2.25 0.40 1.97
C SER A 79 -1.73 -1.03 1.77
N VAL A 80 -0.57 -1.21 1.14
CA VAL A 80 -0.06 -2.56 0.89
C VAL A 80 0.26 -3.31 2.18
N PRO A 81 1.07 -2.75 3.10
CA PRO A 81 1.31 -3.45 4.36
C PRO A 81 0.04 -3.72 5.16
N LEU A 82 -0.90 -2.77 5.18
CA LEU A 82 -2.14 -2.96 5.92
C LEU A 82 -3.03 -4.01 5.29
N ALA A 83 -3.05 -4.11 3.97
CA ALA A 83 -3.82 -5.16 3.29
C ALA A 83 -3.27 -6.55 3.61
N ILE A 84 -1.96 -6.68 3.78
CA ILE A 84 -1.37 -7.95 4.20
C ILE A 84 -1.80 -8.28 5.62
N LEU A 85 -1.74 -7.29 6.52
CA LEU A 85 -2.02 -7.52 7.93
C LEU A 85 -3.50 -7.77 8.19
N PHE A 86 -4.39 -7.14 7.44
CA PHE A 86 -5.83 -7.27 7.60
C PHE A 86 -6.49 -7.87 6.34
N PRO A 87 -6.34 -9.18 6.13
CA PRO A 87 -6.83 -9.80 4.89
C PRO A 87 -8.35 -9.79 4.75
N GLU A 88 -9.08 -9.56 5.83
CA GLU A 88 -10.54 -9.53 5.80
C GLU A 88 -11.10 -8.11 5.70
N ALA A 89 -10.27 -7.10 5.70
CA ALA A 89 -10.67 -5.72 5.43
C ALA A 89 -10.38 -5.42 3.97
N HIS A 90 -11.13 -4.48 3.40
CA HIS A 90 -10.98 -4.10 2.00
C HIS A 90 -10.34 -2.72 1.90
N PHE A 91 -9.25 -2.64 1.15
CA PHE A 91 -8.50 -1.40 0.98
C PHE A 91 -8.62 -0.91 -0.46
N THR A 92 -8.80 0.38 -0.62
CA THR A 92 -8.77 1.03 -1.93
C THR A 92 -7.69 2.10 -1.90
N ALA A 93 -6.69 1.95 -2.73
CA ALA A 93 -5.58 2.89 -2.83
C ALA A 93 -5.81 3.81 -4.02
N VAL A 94 -5.78 5.11 -3.80
CA VAL A 94 -5.97 6.07 -4.87
C VAL A 94 -4.83 7.08 -4.88
N ASP A 95 -4.45 7.49 -6.08
CA ASP A 95 -3.43 8.52 -6.28
C ASP A 95 -3.66 9.17 -7.63
N SER A 96 -3.28 10.44 -7.73
CA SER A 96 -3.42 11.18 -8.99
C SER A 96 -2.33 10.79 -9.99
N ILE A 97 -1.24 10.19 -9.53
CA ILE A 97 -0.12 9.83 -10.39
C ILE A 97 -0.25 8.38 -10.82
N GLY A 98 -0.65 8.20 -12.09
CA GLY A 98 -0.93 6.86 -12.62
C GLY A 98 0.25 5.90 -12.57
N LYS A 99 1.48 6.39 -12.69
CA LYS A 99 2.66 5.55 -12.60
C LYS A 99 2.79 4.89 -11.24
N LYS A 100 2.44 5.62 -10.17
CA LYS A 100 2.49 5.07 -8.82
C LYS A 100 1.41 4.02 -8.62
N ILE A 101 0.25 4.22 -9.22
CA ILE A 101 -0.82 3.23 -9.17
C ILE A 101 -0.41 1.93 -9.86
N LYS A 102 0.39 2.03 -10.93
CA LYS A 102 0.92 0.81 -11.57
C LYS A 102 1.81 0.02 -10.63
N VAL A 103 2.59 0.69 -9.80
CA VAL A 103 3.42 0.01 -8.82
C VAL A 103 2.55 -0.70 -7.79
N VAL A 104 1.52 -0.05 -7.29
CA VAL A 104 0.59 -0.67 -6.35
C VAL A 104 -0.03 -1.90 -6.97
N GLN A 105 -0.48 -1.80 -8.21
CA GLN A 105 -1.09 -2.93 -8.92
C GLN A 105 -0.10 -4.08 -9.06
N GLY A 106 1.12 -3.79 -9.50
CA GLY A 106 2.14 -4.82 -9.69
C GLY A 106 2.54 -5.50 -8.40
N VAL A 107 2.68 -4.74 -7.32
CA VAL A 107 3.02 -5.30 -6.02
C VAL A 107 1.86 -6.14 -5.49
N ALA A 108 0.63 -5.64 -5.58
CA ALA A 108 -0.54 -6.38 -5.12
C ALA A 108 -0.69 -7.71 -5.88
N GLU A 109 -0.48 -7.69 -7.19
CA GLU A 109 -0.53 -8.92 -7.99
C GLU A 109 0.59 -9.88 -7.63
N GLY A 110 1.80 -9.35 -7.44
CA GLY A 110 2.93 -10.18 -7.05
C GLY A 110 2.76 -10.83 -5.69
N LEU A 111 2.02 -10.18 -4.80
CA LEU A 111 1.72 -10.73 -3.48
C LEU A 111 0.46 -11.60 -3.46
N GLY A 112 -0.34 -11.55 -4.51
CA GLY A 112 -1.62 -12.26 -4.53
C GLY A 112 -2.65 -11.66 -3.60
N LEU A 113 -2.62 -10.34 -3.39
CA LEU A 113 -3.58 -9.68 -2.51
C LEU A 113 -4.94 -9.57 -3.20
N ALA A 114 -5.97 -10.07 -2.55
CA ALA A 114 -7.33 -10.03 -3.06
C ALA A 114 -8.14 -8.86 -2.50
N ASN A 115 -7.62 -8.20 -1.46
CA ASN A 115 -8.35 -7.18 -0.72
C ASN A 115 -7.80 -5.77 -0.93
N LEU A 116 -7.10 -5.54 -2.02
CA LEU A 116 -6.56 -4.22 -2.33
C LEU A 116 -6.93 -3.83 -3.75
N ASP A 117 -7.79 -2.83 -3.86
CA ASP A 117 -8.10 -2.19 -5.12
C ASP A 117 -7.28 -0.93 -5.26
N ARG A 118 -7.06 -0.51 -6.49
CA ARG A 118 -6.28 0.70 -6.76
C ARG A 118 -6.93 1.44 -7.91
N LYS A 119 -6.84 2.76 -7.84
CA LYS A 119 -7.50 3.60 -8.81
C LYS A 119 -6.77 4.91 -8.96
N SER A 120 -6.56 5.33 -10.20
CA SER A 120 -6.02 6.65 -10.46
C SER A 120 -7.14 7.68 -10.36
N THR A 121 -6.88 8.75 -9.61
CA THR A 121 -7.85 9.82 -9.49
C THR A 121 -7.59 10.93 -10.50
N ARG A 122 -6.62 10.73 -11.42
CA ARG A 122 -6.36 11.72 -12.43
C ARG A 122 -7.59 11.88 -13.33
N LEU A 123 -8.10 13.08 -13.39
CA LEU A 123 -9.24 13.38 -14.21
C LEU A 123 -8.78 13.84 -15.59
N ASN A 124 -9.60 13.57 -16.58
CA ASN A 124 -9.40 14.17 -17.88
C ASN A 124 -9.63 15.66 -17.75
N SER A 125 -8.86 16.44 -18.48
CA SER A 125 -9.00 17.87 -18.38
C SER A 125 -10.40 18.33 -18.72
N SER A 126 -11.11 17.62 -19.54
CA SER A 126 -12.47 18.00 -19.89
C SER A 126 -13.42 17.86 -18.74
N HIS A 127 -13.14 16.95 -17.79
CA HIS A 127 -14.00 16.82 -16.68
C HIS A 127 -13.61 17.65 -15.52
N ASN A 128 -12.36 17.95 -15.46
CA ASN A 128 -11.80 18.45 -14.27
C ASN A 128 -12.44 19.64 -13.74
N ARG A 129 -12.96 20.44 -14.54
CA ARG A 129 -13.49 21.67 -14.14
C ARG A 129 -14.75 21.60 -13.47
N GLU A 130 -15.59 20.73 -13.79
CA GLU A 130 -16.84 20.76 -13.17
C GLU A 130 -16.95 19.89 -12.05
N SER A 131 -16.22 18.91 -11.97
CA SER A 131 -16.40 18.04 -10.88
C SER A 131 -15.85 18.53 -9.64
N ARG A 132 -15.19 19.44 -9.70
CA ARG A 132 -14.67 19.87 -8.54
C ARG A 132 -15.44 20.57 -7.81
N MET A 133 -15.96 20.39 -7.80
CA MET A 133 -16.41 20.61 -7.19
C MET A 133 -16.87 20.43 -6.41
N PRO A 134 -16.86 20.50 -6.07
CA PRO A 134 -17.04 20.29 -5.31
C PRO A 134 -17.39 19.93 -4.59
N SER A 135 -17.45 19.81 -4.30
CA SER A 135 -17.49 19.38 -3.65
C SER A 135 -17.62 18.91 -3.11
N SER A 136 -18.03 18.82 -3.02
CA SER A 136 -17.88 18.14 -2.56
C SER A 136 -17.48 17.70 -2.34
N ALA A 137 -17.40 17.88 -2.37
CA ALA A 137 -16.70 17.56 -2.35
C ALA A 137 -16.25 17.42 -2.13
#